data_984e86178bad00d3cab7efac8e78cf7b
#
_entry.id   984e86178bad00d3cab7efac8e78cf7b
#
_cell.length_a   1.000
_cell.length_b   1.000
_cell.length_c   1.000
_cell.angle_alpha   90.00
_cell.angle_beta   90.00
_cell.angle_gamma   90.00
#
_symmetry.space_group_name_H-M   'P 1'
#
loop_
_entity.id
_entity.type
_entity.pdbx_description
1 polymer ?
#
loop_
_entity_poly.entity_id
_entity_poly.type
_entity_poly.pdbx_seq_one_letter_code
_entity_poly.pdbx_strand_id
1 'polypeptide(L)' 'MDNYNYLDTKGYECPIPVLKASKFIKRFNEGAKFYIESDDILSKFDFKNFCKENKYKIISINIKKEIVHIKFKI' A
#
# COMPACT_ATOMS: atom_id res chain seq x y z
N MET A 1 7.22 -16.39 -10.25
CA MET A 1 7.69 -15.42 -9.25
C MET A 1 6.72 -14.28 -9.14
N ASP A 2 6.40 -13.91 -7.91
CA ASP A 2 5.51 -12.78 -7.70
C ASP A 2 6.29 -11.49 -7.86
N ASN A 3 5.89 -10.70 -8.86
CA ASN A 3 6.49 -9.40 -9.08
C ASN A 3 5.63 -8.34 -8.44
N TYR A 4 6.17 -7.69 -7.40
CA TYR A 4 5.50 -6.58 -6.75
C TYR A 4 6.04 -5.26 -7.25
N ASN A 5 5.16 -4.33 -7.47
CA ASN A 5 5.53 -2.96 -7.79
C ASN A 5 5.74 -2.22 -6.47
N TYR A 6 6.97 -1.86 -6.20
CA TYR A 6 7.36 -1.29 -4.90
C TYR A 6 7.21 0.22 -4.88
N LEU A 7 6.65 0.73 -3.77
CA LEU A 7 6.58 2.16 -3.52
C LEU A 7 6.99 2.43 -2.09
N ASP A 8 7.99 3.27 -1.91
CA ASP A 8 8.44 3.68 -0.58
C ASP A 8 7.76 4.99 -0.19
N THR A 9 6.98 4.93 0.89
CA THR A 9 6.31 6.12 1.43
C THR A 9 6.81 6.45 2.83
N LYS A 10 7.99 5.93 3.21
CA LYS A 10 8.58 6.29 4.49
C LYS A 10 8.93 7.77 4.49
N GLY A 11 8.77 8.41 5.64
CA GLY A 11 8.98 9.86 5.79
C GLY A 11 7.72 10.68 5.59
N TYR A 12 6.60 10.06 5.24
CA TYR A 12 5.32 10.73 5.06
C TYR A 12 4.31 10.26 6.09
N GLU A 13 3.49 11.20 6.56
CA GLU A 13 2.43 10.89 7.52
C GLU A 13 1.12 10.59 6.82
N CYS A 14 0.25 9.81 7.50
CA CYS A 14 -1.12 9.59 7.07
C CYS A 14 -1.83 10.94 6.83
N PRO A 15 -2.56 11.14 5.71
CA PRO A 15 -2.93 10.14 4.72
C PRO A 15 -2.04 10.12 3.46
N ILE A 16 -0.88 10.76 3.51
CA ILE A 16 -0.02 10.92 2.32
C ILE A 16 0.39 9.58 1.69
N PRO A 17 0.76 8.52 2.49
CA PRO A 17 1.10 7.24 1.87
C PRO A 17 0.02 6.69 0.94
N VAL A 18 -1.25 6.76 1.35
CA VAL A 18 -2.36 6.30 0.53
C VAL A 18 -2.52 7.16 -0.72
N LEU A 19 -2.35 8.48 -0.59
CA LEU A 19 -2.47 9.38 -1.74
C LEU A 19 -1.39 9.10 -2.77
N LYS A 20 -0.17 8.85 -2.32
CA LYS A 20 0.93 8.50 -3.22
C LYS A 20 0.67 7.16 -3.91
N ALA A 21 0.21 6.17 -3.15
CA ALA A 21 -0.12 4.86 -3.70
C ALA A 21 -1.24 4.97 -4.74
N SER A 22 -2.25 5.76 -4.46
CA SER A 22 -3.37 5.97 -5.38
C SER A 22 -2.90 6.49 -6.74
N LYS A 23 -1.98 7.45 -6.73
CA LYS A 23 -1.41 7.99 -7.97
C LYS A 23 -0.53 6.97 -8.68
N PHE A 24 0.26 6.23 -7.92
CA PHE A 24 1.16 5.22 -8.45
C PHE A 24 0.41 4.10 -9.15
N ILE A 25 -0.69 3.64 -8.56
CA ILE A 25 -1.52 2.56 -9.08
C ILE A 25 -2.07 2.87 -10.46
N LYS A 26 -2.36 4.14 -10.75
CA LYS A 26 -2.94 4.55 -12.03
C LYS A 26 -2.05 4.23 -13.23
N ARG A 27 -0.80 3.93 -13.00
CA ARG A 27 0.15 3.57 -14.07
C ARG A 27 0.06 2.09 -14.47
N PHE A 28 -0.75 1.30 -13.76
CA PHE A 28 -0.79 -0.14 -13.91
C PHE A 28 -2.18 -0.63 -14.27
N ASN A 29 -2.21 -1.82 -14.86
CA ASN A 29 -3.46 -2.46 -15.24
C ASN A 29 -3.96 -3.37 -14.12
N GLU A 30 -5.24 -3.76 -14.21
CA GLU A 30 -5.86 -4.69 -13.30
C GLU A 30 -5.03 -5.98 -13.20
N GLY A 31 -4.91 -6.50 -12.00
CA GLY A 31 -4.11 -7.69 -11.72
C GLY A 31 -2.72 -7.40 -11.20
N ALA A 32 -2.28 -6.15 -11.25
CA ALA A 32 -0.96 -5.78 -10.73
C ALA A 32 -0.90 -5.93 -9.22
N LYS A 33 0.26 -6.30 -8.71
CA LYS A 33 0.51 -6.42 -7.27
C LYS A 33 1.43 -5.31 -6.81
N PHE A 34 1.17 -4.83 -5.60
CA PHE A 34 1.91 -3.70 -5.04
C PHE A 34 2.46 -4.03 -3.67
N TYR A 35 3.64 -3.51 -3.39
CA TYR A 35 4.28 -3.59 -2.09
C TYR A 35 4.62 -2.17 -1.65
N ILE A 36 3.94 -1.70 -0.59
CA ILE A 36 4.09 -0.34 -0.09
C ILE A 36 4.71 -0.39 1.30
N GLU A 37 5.69 0.45 1.55
CA GLU A 37 6.24 0.61 2.89
C GLU A 37 5.91 2.00 3.42
N SER A 38 5.55 2.07 4.71
CA SER A 38 5.24 3.31 5.40
C SER A 38 5.78 3.24 6.81
N ASP A 39 6.31 4.34 7.32
CA ASP A 39 6.75 4.41 8.72
C ASP A 39 5.70 5.03 9.65
N ASP A 40 4.52 5.32 9.14
CA ASP A 40 3.40 5.75 9.97
C ASP A 40 2.49 4.55 10.23
N ILE A 41 2.44 4.09 11.48
CA ILE A 41 1.65 2.92 11.86
C ILE A 41 0.17 3.10 11.53
N LEU A 42 -0.34 4.32 11.60
CA LEU A 42 -1.75 4.60 11.30
C LEU A 42 -2.07 4.37 9.82
N SER A 43 -1.07 4.36 8.96
CA SER A 43 -1.30 4.13 7.53
C SER A 43 -1.92 2.76 7.23
N LYS A 44 -1.75 1.78 8.13
CA LYS A 44 -2.36 0.46 7.91
C LYS A 44 -3.89 0.55 7.84
N PHE A 45 -4.48 1.43 8.63
CA PHE A 45 -5.94 1.61 8.61
C PHE A 45 -6.38 2.29 7.33
N ASP A 46 -5.61 3.28 6.88
CA ASP A 46 -5.91 3.99 5.64
C ASP A 46 -5.82 3.04 4.44
N PHE A 47 -4.82 2.17 4.41
CA PHE A 47 -4.68 1.20 3.32
C PHE A 47 -5.77 0.15 3.35
N LYS A 48 -6.20 -0.28 4.54
CA LYS A 48 -7.34 -1.20 4.65
C LYS A 48 -8.59 -0.58 4.06
N ASN A 49 -8.87 0.67 4.41
CA ASN A 49 -10.03 1.39 3.89
C ASN A 49 -9.92 1.64 2.39
N PHE A 50 -8.74 2.05 1.94
CA PHE A 50 -8.48 2.30 0.53
C PHE A 50 -8.75 1.05 -0.31
N CYS A 51 -8.21 -0.09 0.11
CA CYS A 51 -8.40 -1.34 -0.62
C CYS A 51 -9.86 -1.79 -0.58
N LYS A 52 -10.53 -1.60 0.56
CA LYS A 52 -11.94 -1.96 0.69
C LYS A 52 -12.82 -1.12 -0.24
N GLU A 53 -12.59 0.18 -0.28
CA GLU A 53 -13.39 1.09 -1.10
C GLU A 53 -13.21 0.84 -2.59
N ASN A 54 -12.00 0.45 -2.99
CA ASN A 54 -11.67 0.20 -4.38
C ASN A 54 -11.80 -1.27 -4.77
N LYS A 55 -12.20 -2.12 -3.84
CA LYS A 55 -12.35 -3.57 -4.05
C LYS A 55 -11.03 -4.24 -4.45
N TYR A 56 -9.94 -3.74 -3.94
CA TYR A 56 -8.62 -4.35 -4.11
C TYR A 56 -8.41 -5.42 -3.05
N LYS A 57 -7.66 -6.45 -3.39
CA LYS A 57 -7.41 -7.55 -2.48
C LYS A 57 -6.14 -7.32 -1.68
N ILE A 58 -6.27 -7.27 -0.35
CA ILE A 58 -5.10 -7.19 0.52
C ILE A 58 -4.49 -8.57 0.62
N ILE A 59 -3.20 -8.68 0.30
CA ILE A 59 -2.45 -9.92 0.41
C ILE A 59 -1.89 -10.06 1.82
N SER A 60 -1.26 -9.00 2.33
CA SER A 60 -0.75 -9.00 3.70
C SER A 60 -0.51 -7.58 4.18
N ILE A 61 -0.61 -7.38 5.49
CA ILE A 61 -0.20 -6.16 6.16
C ILE A 61 0.57 -6.60 7.39
N ASN A 62 1.86 -6.26 7.45
CA ASN A 62 2.73 -6.61 8.56
C ASN A 62 3.44 -5.37 9.08
N ILE A 63 3.73 -5.37 10.37
CA ILE A 63 4.51 -4.31 10.99
C ILE A 63 5.78 -4.93 11.55
N LYS A 64 6.93 -4.45 11.09
CA LYS A 64 8.24 -4.89 11.57
C LYS A 64 9.12 -3.67 11.78
N LYS A 65 9.71 -3.55 12.98
CA LYS A 65 10.60 -2.43 13.31
C LYS A 65 9.95 -1.08 13.00
N GLU A 66 8.68 -0.94 13.37
CA GLU A 66 7.89 0.28 13.19
C GLU A 66 7.64 0.63 11.72
N ILE A 67 7.89 -0.27 10.80
CA ILE A 67 7.59 -0.09 9.39
C ILE A 67 6.39 -0.96 9.03
N VAL A 68 5.41 -0.33 8.38
CA VAL A 68 4.22 -1.04 7.89
C VAL A 68 4.53 -1.54 6.48
N HIS A 69 4.37 -2.84 6.29
CA HIS A 69 4.58 -3.50 4.99
C HIS A 69 3.23 -3.93 4.46
N ILE A 70 2.79 -3.31 3.38
CA ILE A 70 1.45 -3.55 2.82
C ILE A 70 1.61 -4.15 1.44
N LYS A 71 1.00 -5.31 1.22
CA LYS A 71 0.96 -5.96 -0.08
C LYS A 71 -0.49 -6.13 -0.50
N PHE A 72 -0.81 -5.68 -1.69
CA PHE A 72 -2.17 -5.83 -2.21
C PHE A 72 -2.15 -5.97 -3.73
N LYS A 73 -3.30 -6.38 -4.26
CA LYS A 73 -3.48 -6.61 -5.68
C LYS A 73 -4.71 -5.84 -6.16
N ILE A 74 -4.60 -5.20 -7.29
CA ILE A 74 -5.72 -4.46 -7.89
C ILE A 74 -6.48 -5.26 -8.95
#